data_ab0d54bbc3b4df67e7743a42c3afffb3
#
_entry.id   ab0d54bbc3b4df67e7743a42c3afffb3
#
_cell.length_a   1.000
_cell.length_b   1.000
_cell.length_c   1.000
_cell.angle_alpha   90.00
_cell.angle_beta   90.00
_cell.angle_gamma   90.00
#
_symmetry.space_group_name_H-M   'P 1'
#
loop_
_entity.id
_entity.type
_entity.pdbx_description
1 polymer ?
#
loop_
_entity_poly.entity_id
_entity_poly.type
_entity_poly.pdbx_seq_one_letter_code
_entity_poly.pdbx_strand_id
1 'polypeptide(L)'
;ARDLGVDNDMLRVAHRYAHGSLGLALIDFQRSGYMELWDPSHTTVLHASGALHDAWEQSVSDPALAARWEALRDLPDGALGREVVKFYDARGFTFPGTPKSAPPLLAQHDWVHVLAGYGSTVESELEVFAFISRANDDPHAFSLLAMVISLFETGYLASGAGLFEYDRGHLSHEGMAVRMADAMRRGALCAASAGHGTDLLQRDWFADAARSVDEMRGELGVVPKSDRAIEMGSMTAWEKGGISPFQYNCGRQAADAAGRVYDAYGAEPPS
;
A
#
# COMPACT_ATOMS: atom_id res chain seq x y z
N ALA A 1 -18.96 13.09 -2.37
CA ALA A 1 -18.37 12.98 -3.69
C ALA A 1 -17.93 14.34 -4.22
N ARG A 2 -18.85 15.29 -4.45
CA ARG A 2 -18.50 16.63 -4.94
C ARG A 2 -17.43 17.32 -4.10
N ASP A 3 -17.53 17.24 -2.76
CA ASP A 3 -16.61 17.86 -1.81
C ASP A 3 -15.24 17.16 -1.77
N LEU A 4 -15.18 15.94 -2.29
CA LEU A 4 -13.95 15.14 -2.44
C LEU A 4 -13.35 15.23 -3.85
N GLY A 5 -13.96 15.99 -4.76
CA GLY A 5 -13.52 16.09 -6.16
C GLY A 5 -13.72 14.79 -6.96
N VAL A 6 -14.58 13.88 -6.49
CA VAL A 6 -14.82 12.58 -7.11
C VAL A 6 -15.95 12.68 -8.13
N ASP A 7 -15.69 12.25 -9.34
CA ASP A 7 -16.68 12.25 -10.42
C ASP A 7 -17.74 11.12 -10.29
N ASN A 8 -18.74 11.15 -11.18
CA ASN A 8 -19.83 10.18 -11.13
C ASN A 8 -19.38 8.75 -11.47
N ASP A 9 -18.32 8.60 -12.27
CA ASP A 9 -17.82 7.29 -12.65
C ASP A 9 -17.09 6.64 -11.47
N MET A 10 -16.31 7.42 -10.74
CA MET A 10 -15.66 6.96 -9.51
C MET A 10 -16.67 6.56 -8.43
N LEU A 11 -17.76 7.32 -8.29
CA LEU A 11 -18.87 6.97 -7.39
C LEU A 11 -19.50 5.64 -7.75
N ARG A 12 -19.67 5.38 -9.04
CA ARG A 12 -20.25 4.12 -9.52
C ARG A 12 -19.34 2.95 -9.21
N VAL A 13 -18.03 3.11 -9.41
CA VAL A 13 -17.02 2.11 -9.05
C VAL A 13 -17.07 1.83 -7.54
N ALA A 14 -16.99 2.86 -6.70
CA ALA A 14 -17.03 2.73 -5.25
C ALA A 14 -18.33 2.05 -4.77
N HIS A 15 -19.49 2.44 -5.36
CA HIS A 15 -20.78 1.83 -5.04
C HIS A 15 -20.81 0.33 -5.37
N ARG A 16 -20.25 -0.07 -6.51
CA ARG A 16 -20.20 -1.49 -6.89
C ARG A 16 -19.30 -2.31 -5.99
N TYR A 17 -18.14 -1.76 -5.57
CA TYR A 17 -17.29 -2.40 -4.58
C TYR A 17 -18.04 -2.58 -3.26
N ALA A 18 -18.66 -1.52 -2.75
CA ALA A 18 -19.39 -1.56 -1.48
C ALA A 18 -20.56 -2.55 -1.45
N HIS A 19 -21.11 -2.91 -2.62
CA HIS A 19 -22.19 -3.89 -2.74
C HIS A 19 -21.74 -5.29 -3.17
N GLY A 20 -20.44 -5.58 -3.10
CA GLY A 20 -19.88 -6.90 -3.40
C GLY A 20 -19.94 -7.30 -4.88
N SER A 21 -20.26 -6.37 -5.79
CA SER A 21 -20.25 -6.62 -7.23
C SER A 21 -18.85 -6.55 -7.81
N LEU A 22 -17.92 -7.35 -7.28
CA LEU A 22 -16.50 -7.26 -7.56
C LEU A 22 -16.16 -7.32 -9.06
N GLY A 23 -16.76 -8.24 -9.80
CA GLY A 23 -16.52 -8.36 -11.25
C GLY A 23 -16.89 -7.09 -12.02
N LEU A 24 -18.03 -6.48 -11.69
CA LEU A 24 -18.44 -5.21 -12.29
C LEU A 24 -17.59 -4.03 -11.83
N ALA A 25 -17.17 -4.05 -10.57
CA ALA A 25 -16.28 -3.03 -10.02
C ALA A 25 -14.92 -3.05 -10.71
N LEU A 26 -14.34 -4.23 -10.92
CA LEU A 26 -13.07 -4.39 -11.65
C LEU A 26 -13.19 -3.94 -13.12
N ILE A 27 -14.31 -4.24 -13.79
CA ILE A 27 -14.57 -3.75 -15.15
C ILE A 27 -14.64 -2.21 -15.19
N ASP A 28 -15.33 -1.60 -14.23
CA ASP A 28 -15.42 -0.14 -14.17
C ASP A 28 -14.10 0.52 -13.79
N PHE A 29 -13.35 -0.08 -12.84
CA PHE A 29 -12.01 0.36 -12.48
C PHE A 29 -11.08 0.35 -13.69
N GLN A 30 -11.14 -0.71 -14.47
CA GLN A 30 -10.37 -0.84 -15.70
C GLN A 30 -10.80 0.20 -16.77
N ARG A 31 -12.11 0.41 -16.93
CA ARG A 31 -12.64 1.42 -17.87
C ARG A 31 -12.26 2.85 -17.46
N SER A 32 -11.92 3.07 -16.21
CA SER A 32 -11.45 4.37 -15.72
C SER A 32 -10.05 4.75 -16.22
N GLY A 33 -9.36 3.84 -16.91
CA GLY A 33 -8.00 4.05 -17.43
C GLY A 33 -6.90 3.86 -16.39
N TYR A 34 -7.24 3.64 -15.11
CA TYR A 34 -6.23 3.46 -14.06
C TYR A 34 -5.38 2.22 -14.28
N MET A 35 -5.99 1.14 -14.79
CA MET A 35 -5.30 -0.11 -15.11
C MET A 35 -4.33 0.01 -16.30
N GLU A 36 -4.48 1.01 -17.14
CA GLU A 36 -3.56 1.26 -18.27
C GLU A 36 -2.18 1.71 -17.79
N LEU A 37 -2.08 2.18 -16.55
CA LEU A 37 -0.83 2.54 -15.89
C LEU A 37 -0.08 1.32 -15.35
N TRP A 38 -0.74 0.18 -15.29
CA TRP A 38 -0.15 -1.07 -14.83
C TRP A 38 0.59 -1.76 -15.99
N ASP A 39 1.48 -2.68 -15.61
CA ASP A 39 2.14 -3.53 -16.61
C ASP A 39 1.08 -4.18 -17.51
N PRO A 40 1.18 -4.00 -18.84
CA PRO A 40 0.21 -4.53 -19.80
C PRO A 40 -0.02 -6.04 -19.67
N SER A 41 0.97 -6.81 -19.22
CA SER A 41 0.85 -8.25 -19.01
C SER A 41 -0.16 -8.56 -17.89
N HIS A 42 -0.15 -7.81 -16.79
CA HIS A 42 -1.12 -7.96 -15.70
C HIS A 42 -2.52 -7.54 -16.12
N THR A 43 -2.64 -6.47 -16.90
CA THR A 43 -3.91 -6.03 -17.46
C THR A 43 -4.53 -7.13 -18.35
N THR A 44 -3.72 -7.79 -19.18
CA THR A 44 -4.17 -8.88 -20.04
C THR A 44 -4.69 -10.06 -19.21
N VAL A 45 -4.00 -10.43 -18.14
CA VAL A 45 -4.42 -11.52 -17.25
C VAL A 45 -5.73 -11.19 -16.55
N LEU A 46 -5.89 -9.98 -16.02
CA LEU A 46 -7.16 -9.52 -15.42
C LEU A 46 -8.31 -9.57 -16.41
N HIS A 47 -8.08 -9.21 -17.68
CA HIS A 47 -9.07 -9.29 -18.73
C HIS A 47 -9.50 -10.74 -19.03
N ALA A 48 -8.54 -11.65 -19.03
CA ALA A 48 -8.80 -13.04 -19.38
C ALA A 48 -9.52 -13.81 -18.27
N SER A 49 -9.10 -13.61 -17.02
CA SER A 49 -9.61 -14.35 -15.86
C SER A 49 -10.68 -13.63 -15.06
N GLY A 50 -10.64 -12.29 -15.07
CA GLY A 50 -11.46 -11.45 -14.19
C GLY A 50 -11.10 -11.57 -12.71
N ALA A 51 -9.98 -12.20 -12.38
CA ALA A 51 -9.53 -12.43 -11.02
C ALA A 51 -8.22 -11.70 -10.75
N LEU A 52 -8.21 -10.86 -9.71
CA LEU A 52 -7.01 -10.14 -9.26
C LEU A 52 -5.88 -11.11 -8.84
N HIS A 53 -6.27 -12.25 -8.28
CA HIS A 53 -5.39 -13.35 -7.90
C HIS A 53 -4.50 -13.84 -9.07
N ASP A 54 -5.10 -14.07 -10.24
CA ASP A 54 -4.36 -14.60 -11.39
C ASP A 54 -3.32 -13.60 -11.91
N ALA A 55 -3.67 -12.30 -11.90
CA ALA A 55 -2.75 -11.23 -12.25
C ALA A 55 -1.56 -11.17 -11.28
N TRP A 56 -1.81 -11.41 -10.00
CA TRP A 56 -0.77 -11.42 -8.97
C TRP A 56 0.20 -12.60 -9.09
N GLU A 57 -0.33 -13.80 -9.31
CA GLU A 57 0.50 -15.01 -9.44
C GLU A 57 1.35 -15.04 -10.71
N GLN A 58 0.93 -14.34 -11.74
CA GLN A 58 1.63 -14.27 -13.02
C GLN A 58 2.62 -13.11 -13.11
N SER A 59 3.01 -12.51 -11.97
CA SER A 59 4.03 -11.47 -11.98
C SER A 59 5.29 -11.94 -12.74
N VAL A 60 5.66 -11.17 -13.76
CA VAL A 60 6.76 -11.51 -14.64
C VAL A 60 8.08 -11.39 -13.88
N SER A 61 8.99 -12.34 -14.05
CA SER A 61 10.35 -12.20 -13.56
C SER A 61 11.07 -11.07 -14.28
N ASP A 62 11.50 -10.06 -13.53
CA ASP A 62 12.37 -8.97 -14.00
C ASP A 62 13.62 -8.91 -13.10
N PRO A 63 14.69 -9.66 -13.46
CA PRO A 63 15.92 -9.69 -12.67
C PRO A 63 16.58 -8.32 -12.54
N ALA A 64 16.41 -7.42 -13.50
CA ALA A 64 16.99 -6.08 -13.43
C ALA A 64 16.27 -5.23 -12.38
N LEU A 65 14.95 -5.30 -12.32
CA LEU A 65 14.17 -4.65 -11.27
C LEU A 65 14.47 -5.25 -9.89
N ALA A 66 14.50 -6.58 -9.76
CA ALA A 66 14.86 -7.24 -8.51
C ALA A 66 16.24 -6.82 -8.00
N ALA A 67 17.23 -6.70 -8.90
CA ALA A 67 18.56 -6.21 -8.55
C ALA A 67 18.57 -4.73 -8.10
N ARG A 68 17.71 -3.88 -8.67
CA ARG A 68 17.54 -2.49 -8.21
C ARG A 68 16.99 -2.43 -6.79
N TRP A 69 16.02 -3.27 -6.46
CA TRP A 69 15.49 -3.38 -5.09
C TRP A 69 16.55 -3.90 -4.13
N GLU A 70 17.30 -4.94 -4.50
CA GLU A 70 18.36 -5.49 -3.65
C GLU A 70 19.45 -4.47 -3.37
N ALA A 71 19.82 -3.62 -4.34
CA ALA A 71 20.83 -2.58 -4.17
C ALA A 71 20.45 -1.51 -3.11
N LEU A 72 19.16 -1.38 -2.75
CA LEU A 72 18.73 -0.49 -1.67
C LEU A 72 19.28 -0.90 -0.30
N ARG A 73 19.73 -2.15 -0.14
CA ARG A 73 20.34 -2.65 1.09
C ARG A 73 21.63 -1.92 1.44
N ASP A 74 22.33 -1.41 0.45
CA ASP A 74 23.61 -0.73 0.61
C ASP A 74 23.47 0.75 1.03
N LEU A 75 22.24 1.27 1.05
CA LEU A 75 21.96 2.63 1.50
C LEU A 75 22.10 2.76 3.03
N PRO A 76 22.47 3.95 3.51
CA PRO A 76 22.59 4.19 4.95
C PRO A 76 21.24 4.11 5.66
N ASP A 77 21.26 3.78 6.94
CA ASP A 77 20.05 3.81 7.79
C ASP A 77 19.43 5.22 7.78
N GLY A 78 18.11 5.26 7.75
CA GLY A 78 17.33 6.49 7.62
C GLY A 78 17.12 6.97 6.18
N ALA A 79 17.84 6.42 5.19
CA ALA A 79 17.51 6.65 3.79
C ALA A 79 16.20 5.95 3.43
N LEU A 80 15.34 6.60 2.64
CA LEU A 80 14.01 6.09 2.31
C LEU A 80 14.07 4.66 1.74
N GLY A 81 14.96 4.39 0.78
CA GLY A 81 15.11 3.07 0.19
C GLY A 81 15.59 2.02 1.20
N ARG A 82 16.47 2.40 2.14
CA ARG A 82 16.90 1.49 3.21
C ARG A 82 15.77 1.13 4.14
N GLU A 83 14.96 2.10 4.52
CA GLU A 83 13.81 1.87 5.39
C GLU A 83 12.74 1.00 4.69
N VAL A 84 12.56 1.13 3.38
CA VAL A 84 11.67 0.23 2.61
C VAL A 84 12.22 -1.20 2.58
N VAL A 85 13.53 -1.40 2.45
CA VAL A 85 14.14 -2.74 2.58
C VAL A 85 13.87 -3.36 3.95
N LYS A 86 14.04 -2.59 5.03
CA LYS A 86 13.70 -3.05 6.38
C LYS A 86 12.22 -3.43 6.51
N PHE A 87 11.34 -2.64 5.87
CA PHE A 87 9.91 -2.91 5.83
C PHE A 87 9.61 -4.27 5.19
N TYR A 88 10.25 -4.58 4.06
CA TYR A 88 10.13 -5.86 3.37
C TYR A 88 10.71 -7.01 4.20
N ASP A 89 11.92 -6.86 4.73
CA ASP A 89 12.59 -7.89 5.52
C ASP A 89 11.80 -8.27 6.78
N ALA A 90 11.26 -7.28 7.50
CA ALA A 90 10.46 -7.52 8.68
C ALA A 90 9.17 -8.32 8.39
N ARG A 91 8.63 -8.21 7.18
CA ARG A 91 7.35 -8.81 6.77
C ARG A 91 7.49 -10.06 5.91
N GLY A 92 8.72 -10.38 5.48
CA GLY A 92 8.98 -11.50 4.58
C GLY A 92 8.49 -11.24 3.16
N PHE A 93 8.37 -9.98 2.77
CA PHE A 93 7.95 -9.62 1.42
C PHE A 93 9.07 -9.90 0.43
N THR A 94 8.69 -10.34 -0.76
CA THR A 94 9.61 -10.59 -1.86
C THR A 94 9.70 -9.36 -2.75
N PHE A 95 10.89 -8.95 -3.12
CA PHE A 95 11.09 -7.76 -3.95
C PHE A 95 10.44 -7.90 -5.33
N PRO A 96 9.80 -6.82 -5.83
CA PRO A 96 9.29 -6.74 -7.19
C PRO A 96 10.32 -7.15 -8.23
N GLY A 97 9.87 -7.84 -9.27
CA GLY A 97 10.73 -8.45 -10.28
C GLY A 97 11.16 -9.88 -9.95
N THR A 98 10.95 -10.34 -8.72
CA THR A 98 11.10 -11.75 -8.34
C THR A 98 9.80 -12.49 -8.64
N PRO A 99 9.83 -13.75 -9.11
CA PRO A 99 8.61 -14.53 -9.33
C PRO A 99 7.73 -14.58 -8.07
N LYS A 100 6.44 -14.40 -8.24
CA LYS A 100 5.40 -14.34 -7.18
C LYS A 100 5.50 -13.11 -6.26
N SER A 101 6.28 -12.10 -6.60
CA SER A 101 6.25 -10.81 -5.91
C SER A 101 5.02 -9.97 -6.30
N ALA A 102 4.76 -8.92 -5.54
CA ALA A 102 3.78 -7.92 -5.92
C ALA A 102 4.12 -7.29 -7.29
N PRO A 103 3.11 -6.96 -8.11
CA PRO A 103 3.33 -6.18 -9.32
C PRO A 103 4.04 -4.85 -9.00
N PRO A 104 4.96 -4.38 -9.86
CA PRO A 104 5.76 -3.18 -9.58
C PRO A 104 4.94 -1.94 -9.22
N LEU A 105 3.80 -1.73 -9.89
CA LEU A 105 2.94 -0.58 -9.58
C LEU A 105 2.29 -0.72 -8.20
N LEU A 106 1.87 -1.91 -7.82
CA LEU A 106 1.30 -2.12 -6.50
C LEU A 106 2.34 -1.90 -5.40
N ALA A 107 3.57 -2.35 -5.62
CA ALA A 107 4.68 -2.12 -4.69
C ALA A 107 5.05 -0.63 -4.50
N GLN A 108 4.54 0.27 -5.33
CA GLN A 108 4.74 1.71 -5.11
C GLN A 108 4.11 2.19 -3.80
N HIS A 109 2.99 1.60 -3.37
CA HIS A 109 2.39 2.00 -2.09
C HIS A 109 3.24 1.61 -0.88
N ASP A 110 4.15 0.62 -0.99
CA ASP A 110 5.02 0.20 0.10
C ASP A 110 6.01 1.33 0.50
N TRP A 111 6.45 2.14 -0.46
CA TRP A 111 7.21 3.34 -0.19
C TRP A 111 6.40 4.36 0.61
N VAL A 112 5.10 4.42 0.37
CA VAL A 112 4.20 5.33 1.08
C VAL A 112 3.94 4.87 2.51
N HIS A 113 3.92 3.57 2.81
CA HIS A 113 3.90 3.06 4.19
C HIS A 113 5.04 3.66 5.02
N VAL A 114 6.26 3.60 4.49
CA VAL A 114 7.45 4.15 5.16
C VAL A 114 7.41 5.68 5.22
N LEU A 115 7.12 6.33 4.08
CA LEU A 115 7.06 7.78 3.97
C LEU A 115 6.01 8.38 4.90
N ALA A 116 4.78 7.90 4.83
CA ALA A 116 3.66 8.44 5.59
C ALA A 116 3.56 7.87 7.01
N GLY A 117 4.36 6.83 7.33
CA GLY A 117 4.45 6.27 8.66
C GLY A 117 3.24 5.42 9.02
N TYR A 118 2.84 4.49 8.15
CA TYR A 118 1.79 3.50 8.44
C TYR A 118 2.38 2.10 8.58
N GLY A 119 1.82 1.29 9.47
CA GLY A 119 2.09 -0.14 9.57
C GLY A 119 1.57 -0.91 8.35
N SER A 120 1.49 -2.24 8.49
CA SER A 120 1.03 -3.13 7.41
C SER A 120 -0.03 -4.15 7.89
N THR A 121 -0.76 -3.83 8.94
CA THR A 121 -2.01 -4.52 9.26
C THR A 121 -3.09 -4.12 8.25
N VAL A 122 -4.19 -4.86 8.19
CA VAL A 122 -5.30 -4.51 7.30
C VAL A 122 -5.79 -3.08 7.53
N GLU A 123 -5.91 -2.65 8.79
CA GLU A 123 -6.29 -1.27 9.13
C GLU A 123 -5.25 -0.26 8.61
N SER A 124 -3.97 -0.60 8.67
CA SER A 124 -2.90 0.28 8.16
C SER A 124 -2.90 0.35 6.64
N GLU A 125 -3.25 -0.74 5.95
CA GLU A 125 -3.49 -0.73 4.49
C GLU A 125 -4.64 0.22 4.12
N LEU A 126 -5.74 0.18 4.87
CA LEU A 126 -6.85 1.12 4.69
C LEU A 126 -6.40 2.57 4.90
N GLU A 127 -5.55 2.84 5.90
CA GLU A 127 -4.99 4.18 6.15
C GLU A 127 -4.08 4.64 5.01
N VAL A 128 -3.15 3.79 4.54
CA VAL A 128 -2.22 4.20 3.47
C VAL A 128 -2.96 4.48 2.16
N PHE A 129 -3.97 3.67 1.80
CA PHE A 129 -4.77 3.95 0.62
C PHE A 129 -5.70 5.15 0.80
N ALA A 130 -6.19 5.42 2.02
CA ALA A 130 -6.90 6.66 2.33
C ALA A 130 -6.00 7.89 2.17
N PHE A 131 -4.74 7.81 2.61
CA PHE A 131 -3.74 8.86 2.39
C PHE A 131 -3.48 9.07 0.89
N ILE A 132 -3.16 8.00 0.15
CA ILE A 132 -2.87 8.06 -1.29
C ILE A 132 -4.06 8.63 -2.07
N SER A 133 -5.29 8.24 -1.72
CA SER A 133 -6.50 8.71 -2.40
C SER A 133 -6.68 10.22 -2.38
N ARG A 134 -6.00 10.91 -1.48
CA ARG A 134 -6.04 12.36 -1.33
C ARG A 134 -4.72 13.05 -1.60
N ALA A 135 -3.60 12.32 -1.55
CA ALA A 135 -2.27 12.83 -1.88
C ALA A 135 -2.08 12.91 -3.40
N ASN A 136 -2.61 11.95 -4.13
CA ASN A 136 -2.53 11.94 -5.59
C ASN A 136 -3.50 12.97 -6.18
N ASP A 137 -3.04 13.68 -7.21
CA ASP A 137 -3.85 14.63 -7.98
C ASP A 137 -4.80 13.91 -8.97
N ASP A 138 -4.65 12.60 -9.12
CA ASP A 138 -5.48 11.76 -9.97
C ASP A 138 -6.73 11.26 -9.22
N PRO A 139 -7.94 11.59 -9.66
CA PRO A 139 -9.19 11.09 -9.05
C PRO A 139 -9.31 9.56 -9.05
N HIS A 140 -8.57 8.85 -9.91
CA HIS A 140 -8.55 7.38 -9.93
C HIS A 140 -7.96 6.77 -8.65
N ALA A 141 -7.11 7.49 -7.92
CA ALA A 141 -6.59 7.04 -6.62
C ALA A 141 -7.71 6.76 -5.60
N PHE A 142 -8.86 7.45 -5.71
CA PHE A 142 -10.03 7.15 -4.89
C PHE A 142 -10.67 5.81 -5.22
N SER A 143 -10.69 5.39 -6.49
CA SER A 143 -11.20 4.07 -6.86
C SER A 143 -10.31 2.94 -6.36
N LEU A 144 -9.01 3.18 -6.26
CA LEU A 144 -8.08 2.22 -5.62
C LEU A 144 -8.40 2.05 -4.14
N LEU A 145 -8.68 3.12 -3.40
CA LEU A 145 -9.17 3.03 -2.03
C LEU A 145 -10.48 2.24 -1.94
N ALA A 146 -11.44 2.50 -2.83
CA ALA A 146 -12.71 1.77 -2.86
C ALA A 146 -12.52 0.28 -3.13
N MET A 147 -11.55 -0.09 -3.99
CA MET A 147 -11.17 -1.47 -4.24
C MET A 147 -10.60 -2.12 -2.97
N VAL A 148 -9.63 -1.49 -2.33
CA VAL A 148 -8.98 -2.01 -1.12
C VAL A 148 -9.98 -2.19 0.02
N ILE A 149 -10.86 -1.20 0.26
CA ILE A 149 -11.96 -1.33 1.21
C ILE A 149 -12.82 -2.57 0.89
N SER A 150 -13.22 -2.72 -0.36
CA SER A 150 -14.06 -3.85 -0.76
C SER A 150 -13.36 -5.20 -0.53
N LEU A 151 -12.09 -5.28 -0.85
CA LEU A 151 -11.31 -6.50 -0.67
C LEU A 151 -11.23 -6.92 0.80
N PHE A 152 -10.94 -6.00 1.71
CA PHE A 152 -10.80 -6.29 3.13
C PHE A 152 -12.13 -6.44 3.86
N GLU A 153 -13.17 -5.65 3.49
CA GLU A 153 -14.47 -5.75 4.14
C GLU A 153 -15.27 -6.97 3.72
N THR A 154 -15.14 -7.42 2.49
CA THR A 154 -15.93 -8.54 1.98
C THR A 154 -15.25 -9.89 2.17
N GLY A 155 -13.98 -9.91 2.58
CA GLY A 155 -13.18 -11.13 2.69
C GLY A 155 -12.91 -11.80 1.33
N TYR A 156 -13.04 -11.07 0.23
CA TYR A 156 -12.74 -11.56 -1.12
C TYR A 156 -11.24 -11.70 -1.38
N LEU A 157 -10.41 -11.01 -0.63
CA LEU A 157 -9.01 -11.36 -0.51
C LEU A 157 -8.87 -12.55 0.46
N ALA A 158 -9.21 -13.73 -0.04
CA ALA A 158 -8.34 -14.84 0.27
C ALA A 158 -7.02 -14.46 -0.33
N SER A 159 -6.12 -13.88 0.47
CA SER A 159 -4.93 -13.28 -0.11
C SER A 159 -4.20 -14.35 -0.90
N GLY A 160 -4.29 -14.30 -2.23
CA GLY A 160 -3.49 -15.15 -3.10
C GLY A 160 -2.00 -14.95 -2.84
N ALA A 161 -1.64 -13.83 -2.22
CA ALA A 161 -0.30 -13.55 -1.75
C ALA A 161 -0.02 -14.09 -0.35
N GLY A 162 -1.03 -14.59 0.40
CA GLY A 162 -0.82 -15.11 1.76
C GLY A 162 -0.27 -14.08 2.76
N LEU A 163 -0.50 -12.79 2.50
CA LEU A 163 0.16 -11.73 3.26
C LEU A 163 -0.70 -11.14 4.38
N PHE A 164 -2.01 -11.45 4.39
CA PHE A 164 -2.96 -10.89 5.34
C PHE A 164 -3.78 -11.99 6.03
N GLU A 165 -4.21 -11.69 7.23
CA GLU A 165 -5.17 -12.50 7.96
C GLU A 165 -6.53 -12.47 7.26
N TYR A 166 -7.27 -13.56 7.38
CA TYR A 166 -8.54 -13.76 6.71
C TYR A 166 -9.69 -13.40 7.64
N ASP A 167 -9.96 -12.12 7.81
CA ASP A 167 -11.13 -11.68 8.54
C ASP A 167 -11.87 -10.56 7.79
N ARG A 168 -12.91 -10.02 8.40
CA ARG A 168 -13.84 -9.07 7.78
C ARG A 168 -14.17 -7.95 8.76
N GLY A 169 -14.69 -6.84 8.21
CA GLY A 169 -15.29 -5.82 9.03
C GLY A 169 -14.31 -4.86 9.67
N HIS A 170 -13.11 -4.73 9.11
CA HIS A 170 -12.06 -3.84 9.63
C HIS A 170 -12.49 -2.38 9.74
N LEU A 171 -13.35 -1.89 8.82
CA LEU A 171 -13.91 -0.54 8.92
C LEU A 171 -14.80 -0.34 10.14
N SER A 172 -15.36 -1.42 10.68
CA SER A 172 -16.21 -1.41 11.88
C SER A 172 -15.41 -1.41 13.18
N HIS A 173 -14.09 -1.61 13.12
CA HIS A 173 -13.25 -1.55 14.29
C HIS A 173 -13.27 -0.14 14.90
N GLU A 174 -13.24 -0.10 16.24
CA GLU A 174 -13.27 1.17 16.97
C GLU A 174 -12.13 2.08 16.51
N GLY A 175 -12.44 3.33 16.23
CA GLY A 175 -11.47 4.33 15.80
C GLY A 175 -11.15 4.36 14.32
N MET A 176 -11.53 3.36 13.49
CA MET A 176 -11.16 3.33 12.07
C MET A 176 -11.63 4.55 11.28
N ALA A 177 -12.84 5.05 11.57
CA ALA A 177 -13.34 6.27 10.92
C ALA A 177 -12.44 7.49 11.21
N VAL A 178 -11.90 7.58 12.42
CA VAL A 178 -10.96 8.65 12.83
C VAL A 178 -9.61 8.47 12.12
N ARG A 179 -9.08 7.26 12.11
CA ARG A 179 -7.81 6.92 11.47
C ARG A 179 -7.84 7.23 9.98
N MET A 180 -8.87 6.79 9.27
CA MET A 180 -9.05 7.06 7.85
C MET A 180 -9.26 8.54 7.53
N ALA A 181 -10.06 9.25 8.36
CA ALA A 181 -10.24 10.69 8.19
C ALA A 181 -8.93 11.47 8.37
N ASP A 182 -8.11 11.09 9.35
CA ASP A 182 -6.77 11.68 9.52
C ASP A 182 -5.85 11.37 8.34
N ALA A 183 -5.85 10.14 7.85
CA ALA A 183 -5.06 9.74 6.69
C ALA A 183 -5.45 10.55 5.44
N MET A 184 -6.74 10.70 5.16
CA MET A 184 -7.25 11.54 4.07
C MET A 184 -6.86 13.02 4.25
N ARG A 185 -6.98 13.55 5.47
CA ARG A 185 -6.56 14.93 5.78
C ARG A 185 -5.07 15.12 5.49
N ARG A 186 -4.23 14.20 5.93
CA ARG A 186 -2.77 14.23 5.71
C ARG A 186 -2.44 14.14 4.22
N GLY A 187 -3.12 13.26 3.49
CA GLY A 187 -2.97 13.16 2.03
C GLY A 187 -3.34 14.46 1.32
N ALA A 188 -4.43 15.10 1.70
CA ALA A 188 -4.83 16.38 1.13
C ALA A 188 -3.83 17.51 1.42
N LEU A 189 -3.20 17.51 2.59
CA LEU A 189 -2.12 18.46 2.93
C LEU A 189 -0.85 18.19 2.11
N CYS A 190 -0.50 16.92 1.90
CA CYS A 190 0.58 16.50 1.02
C CYS A 190 0.35 17.03 -0.41
N ALA A 191 -0.82 16.80 -1.00
CA ALA A 191 -1.17 17.31 -2.32
C ALA A 191 -1.06 18.84 -2.42
N ALA A 192 -1.54 19.57 -1.39
CA ALA A 192 -1.49 21.02 -1.35
C ALA A 192 -0.06 21.56 -1.24
N SER A 193 0.84 20.85 -0.56
CA SER A 193 2.25 21.26 -0.36
C SER A 193 3.13 20.95 -1.55
N ALA A 194 2.97 19.78 -2.15
CA ALA A 194 3.80 19.33 -3.27
C ALA A 194 3.43 19.98 -4.61
N GLY A 195 2.36 20.77 -4.63
CA GLY A 195 1.82 21.36 -5.86
C GLY A 195 1.02 20.32 -6.69
N HIS A 196 0.38 20.81 -7.74
CA HIS A 196 -0.37 19.94 -8.64
C HIS A 196 0.57 18.98 -9.38
N GLY A 197 0.18 17.71 -9.47
CA GLY A 197 0.91 16.68 -10.22
C GLY A 197 1.67 15.67 -9.36
N THR A 198 1.42 15.61 -8.05
CA THR A 198 1.94 14.54 -7.21
C THR A 198 1.16 13.26 -7.45
N ASP A 199 1.83 12.26 -7.99
CA ASP A 199 1.32 10.89 -8.05
C ASP A 199 2.32 9.95 -7.37
N LEU A 200 2.00 9.57 -6.13
CA LEU A 200 2.86 8.72 -5.30
C LEU A 200 2.97 7.30 -5.84
N LEU A 201 2.01 6.85 -6.67
CA LEU A 201 2.02 5.52 -7.27
C LEU A 201 2.81 5.45 -8.58
N GLN A 202 3.15 6.60 -9.18
CA GLN A 202 3.94 6.69 -10.39
C GLN A 202 5.30 7.38 -10.19
N ARG A 203 5.59 7.80 -8.96
CA ARG A 203 6.87 8.45 -8.64
C ARG A 203 8.04 7.48 -8.84
N ASP A 204 9.14 7.94 -9.42
CA ASP A 204 10.39 7.18 -9.44
C ASP A 204 11.08 7.24 -8.06
N TRP A 205 10.60 6.40 -7.16
CA TRP A 205 11.14 6.30 -5.80
C TRP A 205 12.63 5.92 -5.75
N PHE A 206 13.12 5.23 -6.77
CA PHE A 206 14.54 4.90 -6.84
C PHE A 206 15.42 6.14 -7.01
N ALA A 207 14.93 7.19 -7.68
CA ALA A 207 15.64 8.46 -7.77
C ALA A 207 15.77 9.16 -6.40
N ASP A 208 14.81 8.93 -5.51
CA ASP A 208 14.77 9.51 -4.16
C ASP A 208 15.30 8.58 -3.07
N ALA A 209 15.64 7.34 -3.40
CA ALA A 209 15.92 6.28 -2.43
C ALA A 209 17.05 6.59 -1.44
N ALA A 210 18.06 7.35 -1.87
CA ALA A 210 19.19 7.73 -1.02
C ALA A 210 18.90 8.92 -0.07
N ARG A 211 17.78 9.59 -0.24
CA ARG A 211 17.38 10.72 0.60
C ARG A 211 16.78 10.21 1.91
N SER A 212 16.91 11.00 2.98
CA SER A 212 16.31 10.60 4.26
C SER A 212 14.78 10.66 4.22
N VAL A 213 14.14 9.81 5.02
CA VAL A 213 12.67 9.81 5.17
C VAL A 213 12.16 11.20 5.59
N ASP A 214 12.85 11.86 6.52
CA ASP A 214 12.42 13.17 7.03
C ASP A 214 12.56 14.29 5.98
N GLU A 215 13.63 14.24 5.18
CA GLU A 215 13.80 15.15 4.05
C GLU A 215 12.65 14.98 3.03
N MET A 216 12.30 13.74 2.70
CA MET A 216 11.21 13.45 1.78
C MET A 216 9.84 13.86 2.34
N ARG A 217 9.61 13.65 3.65
CA ARG A 217 8.41 14.15 4.33
C ARG A 217 8.30 15.67 4.24
N GLY A 218 9.39 16.38 4.48
CA GLY A 218 9.44 17.85 4.39
C GLY A 218 9.13 18.34 3.00
N GLU A 219 9.74 17.76 1.97
CA GLU A 219 9.51 18.14 0.56
C GLU A 219 8.07 17.88 0.12
N LEU A 220 7.54 16.71 0.45
CA LEU A 220 6.20 16.33 0.03
C LEU A 220 5.09 16.82 0.95
N GLY A 221 5.42 17.57 2.01
CA GLY A 221 4.45 18.12 2.95
C GLY A 221 3.70 17.04 3.75
N VAL A 222 4.35 15.93 4.01
CA VAL A 222 3.77 14.84 4.82
C VAL A 222 3.81 15.24 6.30
N VAL A 223 2.67 15.64 6.83
CA VAL A 223 2.54 16.04 8.24
C VAL A 223 2.41 14.82 9.16
N PRO A 224 2.76 14.96 10.47
CA PRO A 224 2.52 13.92 11.46
C PRO A 224 1.05 13.50 11.56
N LYS A 225 0.81 12.30 12.05
CA LYS A 225 -0.52 11.85 12.46
C LYS A 225 -1.05 12.72 13.58
N SER A 226 -2.36 12.89 13.65
CA SER A 226 -2.97 13.56 14.79
C SER A 226 -2.89 12.67 16.05
N ASP A 227 -2.81 13.29 17.23
CA ASP A 227 -2.85 12.58 18.50
C ASP A 227 -4.09 11.68 18.59
N ARG A 228 -5.22 12.17 18.06
CA ARG A 228 -6.47 11.40 18.04
C ARG A 228 -6.39 10.13 17.18
N ALA A 229 -5.70 10.16 16.03
CA ALA A 229 -5.50 8.96 15.22
C ALA A 229 -4.57 7.96 15.93
N ILE A 230 -3.53 8.45 16.61
CA ILE A 230 -2.62 7.62 17.41
C ILE A 230 -3.37 6.96 18.57
N GLU A 231 -4.17 7.73 19.33
CA GLU A 231 -5.04 7.20 20.39
C GLU A 231 -6.01 6.12 19.89
N MET A 232 -6.45 6.21 18.65
CA MET A 232 -7.30 5.23 17.99
C MET A 232 -6.53 4.08 17.33
N GLY A 233 -5.26 3.91 17.64
CA GLY A 233 -4.46 2.77 17.22
C GLY A 233 -3.81 2.88 15.84
N SER A 234 -3.65 4.09 15.29
CA SER A 234 -2.85 4.27 14.08
C SER A 234 -1.36 4.10 14.40
N MET A 235 -0.76 2.99 13.96
CA MET A 235 0.62 2.62 14.24
C MET A 235 1.54 2.90 13.06
N THR A 236 2.81 3.19 13.34
CA THR A 236 3.86 3.24 12.31
C THR A 236 4.34 1.83 11.95
N ALA A 237 5.17 1.75 10.90
CA ALA A 237 5.78 0.49 10.48
C ALA A 237 6.69 -0.14 11.55
N TRP A 238 7.16 0.65 12.52
CA TRP A 238 8.21 0.29 13.49
C TRP A 238 7.72 0.26 14.94
N GLU A 239 6.43 0.37 15.15
CA GLU A 239 5.82 0.31 16.47
C GLU A 239 5.15 -1.02 16.73
N LYS A 240 4.97 -1.36 18.00
CA LYS A 240 4.18 -2.53 18.40
C LYS A 240 2.75 -2.39 17.85
N GLY A 241 2.28 -3.40 17.15
CA GLY A 241 1.02 -3.38 16.42
C GLY A 241 1.13 -2.90 14.97
N GLY A 242 2.32 -2.46 14.53
CA GLY A 242 2.56 -2.03 13.13
C GLY A 242 2.77 -3.16 12.13
N ILE A 243 2.75 -4.41 12.60
CA ILE A 243 2.88 -5.62 11.79
C ILE A 243 1.86 -6.67 12.27
N SER A 244 1.26 -7.43 11.38
CA SER A 244 0.38 -8.52 11.78
C SER A 244 1.17 -9.75 12.29
N PRO A 245 0.57 -10.61 13.14
CA PRO A 245 1.18 -11.87 13.55
C PRO A 245 1.60 -12.75 12.37
N PHE A 246 0.79 -12.75 11.32
CA PHE A 246 1.06 -13.50 10.11
C PHE A 246 2.33 -12.98 9.39
N GLN A 247 2.40 -11.69 9.10
CA GLN A 247 3.56 -11.06 8.44
C GLN A 247 4.84 -11.21 9.28
N TYR A 248 4.73 -11.05 10.61
CA TYR A 248 5.84 -11.28 11.52
C TYR A 248 6.42 -12.70 11.41
N ASN A 249 5.53 -13.71 11.34
CA ASN A 249 5.97 -15.10 11.14
C ASN A 249 6.56 -15.33 9.74
N CYS A 250 6.01 -14.72 8.70
CA CYS A 250 6.57 -14.76 7.34
C CYS A 250 7.99 -14.16 7.31
N GLY A 251 8.18 -13.01 7.97
CA GLY A 251 9.50 -12.37 8.07
C GLY A 251 10.53 -13.27 8.75
N ARG A 252 10.16 -13.91 9.86
CA ARG A 252 11.02 -14.88 10.56
C ARG A 252 11.41 -16.05 9.65
N GLN A 253 10.43 -16.65 8.99
CA GLN A 253 10.67 -17.78 8.09
C GLN A 253 11.58 -17.38 6.90
N ALA A 254 11.36 -16.19 6.33
CA ALA A 254 12.19 -15.67 5.25
C ALA A 254 13.64 -15.41 5.71
N ALA A 255 13.82 -14.88 6.92
CA ALA A 255 15.13 -14.66 7.50
C ALA A 255 15.87 -16.00 7.75
N ASP A 256 15.17 -16.97 8.35
CA ASP A 256 15.72 -18.31 8.60
C ASP A 256 16.13 -19.00 7.29
N ALA A 257 15.28 -18.94 6.26
CA ALA A 257 15.56 -19.52 4.95
C ALA A 257 16.77 -18.87 4.26
N ALA A 258 16.99 -17.57 4.52
CA ALA A 258 18.14 -16.82 4.01
C ALA A 258 19.39 -16.93 4.91
N GLY A 259 19.33 -17.66 6.02
CA GLY A 259 20.44 -17.75 7.00
C GLY A 259 20.76 -16.42 7.70
N ARG A 260 19.77 -15.51 7.79
CA ARG A 260 19.90 -14.19 8.43
C ARG A 260 19.24 -14.19 9.81
N VAL A 261 19.76 -13.35 10.71
CA VAL A 261 19.05 -13.04 11.95
C VAL A 261 17.82 -12.20 11.61
N TYR A 262 16.68 -12.60 12.12
CA TYR A 262 15.44 -11.82 11.95
C TYR A 262 15.47 -10.57 12.83
N ASP A 263 15.07 -9.46 12.26
CA ASP A 263 14.85 -8.19 12.95
C ASP A 263 13.52 -7.59 12.49
N ALA A 264 12.63 -7.32 13.44
CA ALA A 264 11.38 -6.62 13.20
C ALA A 264 11.52 -5.10 13.26
N TYR A 265 12.67 -4.58 13.61
CA TYR A 265 12.97 -3.15 13.77
C TYR A 265 11.99 -2.42 14.72
N GLY A 266 11.54 -3.11 15.76
CA GLY A 266 10.54 -2.62 16.71
C GLY A 266 9.09 -2.94 16.37
N ALA A 267 8.81 -3.43 15.16
CA ALA A 267 7.47 -3.85 14.76
C ALA A 267 7.16 -5.24 15.37
N GLU A 268 6.54 -5.24 16.54
CA GLU A 268 6.02 -6.47 17.15
C GLU A 268 4.52 -6.59 16.87
N PRO A 269 3.99 -7.83 16.74
CA PRO A 269 2.54 -8.02 16.65
C PRO A 269 1.83 -7.49 17.91
N PRO A 270 0.56 -7.13 17.78
CA PRO A 270 -0.26 -6.83 18.96
C PRO A 270 -0.32 -8.05 19.87
N SER A 271 -0.34 -7.80 21.18
CA SER A 271 -0.36 -8.83 22.24
C SER A 271 -1.74 -9.45 22.37
#